data_f70c8adc9b9bd193275cbccf1d2d0639
#
_entry.id   f70c8adc9b9bd193275cbccf1d2d0639
#
_cell.length_a   1.000
_cell.length_b   1.000
_cell.length_c   1.000
_cell.angle_alpha   90.00
_cell.angle_beta   90.00
_cell.angle_gamma   90.00
#
_symmetry.space_group_name_H-M   'P 1'
#
loop_
_entity.id
_entity.type
_entity.pdbx_description
1 polymer ?
#
loop_
_entity_poly.entity_id
_entity_poly.type
_entity_poly.pdbx_seq_one_letter_code
_entity_poly.pdbx_strand_id
1 'polypeptide(L)'
;MLTERSARVATAVKLHRHVGRRRAGRFLAEGPNLVAAALARGLVREVFVTEVAARRHELLLAAHEASVHLVTERAAKALSDTVTPAGLVAGCDLPATRLEDVLAGSPQLIAVTVEIREPGNAGTVIRIADAMGAAAVILAGRSVDPYNGKCLRASTGSIFAIPVVVAPDVGAAIADLRAAGLQVLATAVDGEMALDDADRL
;
A
#
# COMPACT_ATOMS: atom_id res chain seq x y z
N MET A 1 2.53 -25.50 14.58
CA MET A 1 1.65 -24.97 13.52
C MET A 1 0.53 -24.18 14.15
N LEU A 2 0.28 -22.94 13.69
CA LEU A 2 -0.80 -22.10 14.22
C LEU A 2 -2.14 -22.43 13.52
N THR A 3 -3.23 -22.34 14.27
CA THR A 3 -4.60 -22.53 13.77
C THR A 3 -5.35 -21.20 13.74
N GLU A 4 -6.53 -21.17 13.15
CA GLU A 4 -7.42 -19.99 13.15
C GLU A 4 -7.81 -19.51 14.56
N ARG A 5 -7.67 -20.36 15.57
CA ARG A 5 -7.95 -20.03 16.99
C ARG A 5 -6.73 -19.51 17.74
N SER A 6 -5.54 -19.58 17.14
CA SER A 6 -4.31 -19.08 17.77
C SER A 6 -4.40 -17.57 17.97
N ALA A 7 -4.04 -17.06 19.14
CA ALA A 7 -4.12 -15.63 19.48
C ALA A 7 -3.41 -14.73 18.46
N ARG A 8 -2.28 -15.19 17.93
CA ARG A 8 -1.51 -14.48 16.90
C ARG A 8 -2.31 -14.33 15.60
N VAL A 9 -2.91 -15.41 15.10
CA VAL A 9 -3.77 -15.39 13.91
C VAL A 9 -5.00 -14.51 14.14
N ALA A 10 -5.68 -14.68 15.27
CA ALA A 10 -6.86 -13.87 15.62
C ALA A 10 -6.53 -12.36 15.72
N THR A 11 -5.30 -12.01 16.15
CA THR A 11 -4.85 -10.62 16.18
C THR A 11 -4.57 -10.11 14.76
N ALA A 12 -3.91 -10.89 13.91
CA ALA A 12 -3.61 -10.52 12.54
C ALA A 12 -4.88 -10.36 11.70
N VAL A 13 -5.89 -11.21 11.86
CA VAL A 13 -7.19 -11.10 11.17
C VAL A 13 -7.89 -9.75 11.42
N LYS A 14 -7.68 -9.11 12.57
CA LYS A 14 -8.24 -7.77 12.84
C LYS A 14 -7.71 -6.70 11.88
N LEU A 15 -6.56 -6.93 11.24
CA LEU A 15 -5.94 -6.02 10.28
C LEU A 15 -6.69 -5.96 8.93
N HIS A 16 -7.65 -6.83 8.67
CA HIS A 16 -8.57 -6.66 7.52
C HIS A 16 -9.40 -5.38 7.64
N ARG A 17 -9.65 -4.92 8.87
CA ARG A 17 -10.44 -3.70 9.12
C ARG A 17 -9.52 -2.49 9.24
N HIS A 18 -9.92 -1.36 8.66
CA HIS A 18 -9.20 -0.09 8.75
C HIS A 18 -8.89 0.32 10.20
N VAL A 19 -9.87 0.24 11.11
CA VAL A 19 -9.69 0.55 12.54
C VAL A 19 -8.62 -0.36 13.17
N GLY A 20 -8.60 -1.64 12.79
CA GLY A 20 -7.59 -2.60 13.24
C GLY A 20 -6.19 -2.20 12.80
N ARG A 21 -6.02 -1.85 11.51
CA ARG A 21 -4.73 -1.37 10.97
C ARG A 21 -4.24 -0.12 11.67
N ARG A 22 -5.08 0.90 11.78
CA ARG A 22 -4.70 2.16 12.46
C ARG A 22 -4.30 1.94 13.91
N ARG A 23 -5.08 1.14 14.66
CA ARG A 23 -4.80 0.88 16.07
C ARG A 23 -3.50 0.09 16.28
N ALA A 24 -3.23 -0.87 15.40
CA ALA A 24 -2.05 -1.72 15.48
C ALA A 24 -0.80 -1.09 14.83
N GLY A 25 -0.95 -0.06 13.99
CA GLY A 25 0.12 0.46 13.15
C GLY A 25 0.62 -0.57 12.14
N ARG A 26 -0.25 -1.52 11.70
CA ARG A 26 0.12 -2.67 10.88
C ARG A 26 -0.93 -2.98 9.82
N PHE A 27 -0.51 -3.71 8.78
CA PHE A 27 -1.38 -4.23 7.73
C PHE A 27 -0.96 -5.66 7.32
N LEU A 28 -1.77 -6.31 6.47
CA LEU A 28 -1.45 -7.61 5.88
C LEU A 28 -1.10 -7.45 4.40
N ALA A 29 0.04 -8.03 4.00
CA ALA A 29 0.43 -8.21 2.62
C ALA A 29 0.27 -9.69 2.23
N GLU A 30 -0.55 -10.00 1.24
CA GLU A 30 -0.83 -11.36 0.79
C GLU A 30 -0.22 -11.66 -0.57
N GLY A 31 0.38 -12.84 -0.67
CA GLY A 31 0.97 -13.36 -1.88
C GLY A 31 2.44 -13.01 -2.08
N PRO A 32 3.16 -13.80 -2.93
CA PRO A 32 4.62 -13.73 -3.00
C PRO A 32 5.14 -12.36 -3.44
N ASN A 33 4.50 -11.70 -4.40
CA ASN A 33 4.97 -10.42 -4.93
C ASN A 33 4.89 -9.30 -3.87
N LEU A 34 3.76 -9.20 -3.16
CA LEU A 34 3.60 -8.18 -2.10
C LEU A 34 4.50 -8.47 -0.91
N VAL A 35 4.63 -9.75 -0.52
CA VAL A 35 5.51 -10.15 0.57
C VAL A 35 6.97 -9.86 0.23
N ALA A 36 7.41 -10.20 -0.99
CA ALA A 36 8.77 -9.89 -1.44
C ALA A 36 9.06 -8.38 -1.44
N ALA A 37 8.13 -7.58 -1.97
CA ALA A 37 8.28 -6.13 -2.01
C ALA A 37 8.29 -5.50 -0.58
N ALA A 38 7.46 -6.00 0.33
CA ALA A 38 7.44 -5.55 1.72
C ALA A 38 8.71 -5.96 2.49
N LEU A 39 9.24 -7.18 2.24
CA LEU A 39 10.51 -7.65 2.79
C LEU A 39 11.69 -6.76 2.34
N ALA A 40 11.76 -6.45 1.05
CA ALA A 40 12.79 -5.57 0.50
C ALA A 40 12.81 -4.17 1.13
N ARG A 41 11.68 -3.73 1.69
CA ARG A 41 11.55 -2.44 2.40
C ARG A 41 11.71 -2.55 3.91
N GLY A 42 11.98 -3.75 4.45
CA GLY A 42 12.13 -3.97 5.89
C GLY A 42 10.83 -3.78 6.70
N LEU A 43 9.67 -3.86 6.04
CA LEU A 43 8.37 -3.63 6.70
C LEU A 43 7.82 -4.88 7.39
N VAL A 44 8.29 -6.06 7.01
CA VAL A 44 7.75 -7.33 7.50
C VAL A 44 8.22 -7.64 8.92
N ARG A 45 7.27 -7.90 9.82
CA ARG A 45 7.53 -8.35 11.20
C ARG A 45 7.39 -9.84 11.34
N GLU A 46 6.40 -10.42 10.67
CA GLU A 46 6.09 -11.83 10.76
C GLU A 46 5.46 -12.33 9.46
N VAL A 47 5.68 -13.59 9.15
CA VAL A 47 5.12 -14.26 7.99
C VAL A 47 4.31 -15.45 8.46
N PHE A 48 3.07 -15.56 7.96
CA PHE A 48 2.20 -16.71 8.11
C PHE A 48 2.20 -17.49 6.80
N VAL A 49 2.56 -18.76 6.84
CA VAL A 49 2.73 -19.57 5.63
C VAL A 49 2.23 -20.99 5.83
N THR A 50 1.53 -21.54 4.84
CA THR A 50 1.18 -22.97 4.83
C THR A 50 2.41 -23.81 4.49
N GLU A 51 2.40 -25.11 4.81
CA GLU A 51 3.52 -26.01 4.43
C GLU A 51 3.78 -26.03 2.93
N VAL A 52 2.72 -26.04 2.13
CA VAL A 52 2.82 -26.04 0.67
C VAL A 52 3.47 -24.75 0.16
N ALA A 53 3.00 -23.60 0.66
CA ALA A 53 3.55 -22.30 0.28
C ALA A 53 4.98 -22.11 0.82
N ALA A 54 5.31 -22.63 2.00
CA ALA A 54 6.67 -22.58 2.56
C ALA A 54 7.69 -23.28 1.65
N ARG A 55 7.36 -24.48 1.17
CA ARG A 55 8.22 -25.20 0.22
C ARG A 55 8.37 -24.46 -1.10
N ARG A 56 7.26 -23.90 -1.63
CA ARG A 56 7.25 -23.15 -2.90
C ARG A 56 8.08 -21.87 -2.85
N HIS A 57 8.12 -21.20 -1.70
CA HIS A 57 8.75 -19.89 -1.50
C HIS A 57 9.93 -19.93 -0.52
N GLU A 58 10.61 -21.08 -0.43
CA GLU A 58 11.71 -21.31 0.50
C GLU A 58 12.81 -20.24 0.38
N LEU A 59 13.23 -19.92 -0.84
CA LEU A 59 14.27 -18.90 -1.09
C LEU A 59 13.85 -17.51 -0.61
N LEU A 60 12.59 -17.14 -0.80
CA LEU A 60 12.05 -15.87 -0.33
C LEU A 60 12.07 -15.80 1.20
N LEU A 61 11.69 -16.89 1.86
CA LEU A 61 11.65 -16.97 3.32
C LEU A 61 13.04 -17.01 3.96
N ALA A 62 13.98 -17.68 3.32
CA ALA A 62 15.37 -17.80 3.80
C ALA A 62 16.18 -16.51 3.65
N ALA A 63 15.78 -15.61 2.74
CA ALA A 63 16.51 -14.36 2.46
C ALA A 63 16.30 -13.27 3.53
N HIS A 64 15.46 -13.49 4.55
CA HIS A 64 15.07 -12.46 5.52
C HIS A 64 14.95 -12.99 6.93
N GLU A 65 15.21 -12.12 7.91
CA GLU A 65 15.16 -12.44 9.35
C GLU A 65 13.75 -12.37 9.97
N ALA A 66 12.72 -12.20 9.16
CA ALA A 66 11.34 -12.10 9.66
C ALA A 66 10.90 -13.42 10.32
N SER A 67 10.14 -13.33 11.42
CA SER A 67 9.60 -14.51 12.09
C SER A 67 8.62 -15.28 11.21
N VAL A 68 8.91 -16.52 10.86
CA VAL A 68 8.06 -17.38 10.04
C VAL A 68 7.23 -18.32 10.91
N HIS A 69 5.91 -18.32 10.68
CA HIS A 69 4.94 -19.15 11.39
C HIS A 69 4.21 -20.08 10.42
N LEU A 70 4.40 -21.37 10.59
CA LEU A 70 3.58 -22.37 9.88
C LEU A 70 2.13 -22.30 10.38
N VAL A 71 1.20 -22.21 9.44
CA VAL A 71 -0.24 -22.12 9.71
C VAL A 71 -0.99 -23.23 8.97
N THR A 72 -2.18 -23.60 9.51
CA THR A 72 -3.10 -24.48 8.82
C THR A 72 -3.75 -23.78 7.63
N GLU A 73 -4.28 -24.53 6.66
CA GLU A 73 -5.05 -23.98 5.53
C GLU A 73 -6.25 -23.14 5.99
N ARG A 74 -6.90 -23.54 7.10
CA ARG A 74 -7.97 -22.76 7.71
C ARG A 74 -7.49 -21.41 8.25
N ALA A 75 -6.31 -21.40 8.88
CA ALA A 75 -5.72 -20.15 9.37
C ALA A 75 -5.28 -19.25 8.21
N ALA A 76 -4.68 -19.83 7.16
CA ALA A 76 -4.33 -19.09 5.94
C ALA A 76 -5.57 -18.47 5.28
N LYS A 77 -6.68 -19.21 5.20
CA LYS A 77 -7.96 -18.69 4.71
C LYS A 77 -8.50 -17.55 5.56
N ALA A 78 -8.37 -17.62 6.88
CA ALA A 78 -8.80 -16.54 7.78
C ALA A 78 -7.93 -15.27 7.65
N LEU A 79 -6.65 -15.43 7.31
CA LEU A 79 -5.71 -14.35 7.08
C LEU A 79 -5.78 -13.73 5.67
N SER A 80 -6.51 -14.37 4.76
CA SER A 80 -6.71 -13.93 3.38
C SER A 80 -8.04 -13.20 3.23
N ASP A 81 -8.08 -12.19 2.36
CA ASP A 81 -9.30 -11.54 1.87
C ASP A 81 -9.62 -11.92 0.42
N THR A 82 -8.97 -12.98 -0.11
CA THR A 82 -9.17 -13.49 -1.47
C THR A 82 -9.97 -14.79 -1.47
N VAL A 83 -10.60 -15.07 -2.62
CA VAL A 83 -11.35 -16.32 -2.83
C VAL A 83 -10.40 -17.51 -2.83
N THR A 84 -9.20 -17.33 -3.42
CA THR A 84 -8.17 -18.36 -3.51
C THR A 84 -6.91 -17.88 -2.77
N PRO A 85 -6.78 -18.22 -1.48
CA PRO A 85 -5.62 -17.82 -0.68
C PRO A 85 -4.30 -18.32 -1.27
N ALA A 86 -3.30 -17.45 -1.28
CA ALA A 86 -1.94 -17.80 -1.72
C ALA A 86 -1.19 -18.67 -0.70
N GLY A 87 -1.72 -18.82 0.51
CA GLY A 87 -1.07 -19.54 1.60
C GLY A 87 0.17 -18.83 2.17
N LEU A 88 0.42 -17.59 1.80
CA LEU A 88 1.54 -16.76 2.23
C LEU A 88 1.04 -15.35 2.52
N VAL A 89 1.12 -14.92 3.79
CA VAL A 89 0.67 -13.61 4.27
C VAL A 89 1.70 -13.04 5.21
N ALA A 90 2.10 -11.79 5.03
CA ALA A 90 2.98 -11.07 5.94
C ALA A 90 2.23 -10.02 6.75
N GLY A 91 2.51 -9.97 8.05
CA GLY A 91 2.17 -8.85 8.92
C GLY A 91 3.25 -7.79 8.85
N CYS A 92 2.90 -6.60 8.36
CA CYS A 92 3.82 -5.51 8.06
C CYS A 92 3.52 -4.28 8.91
N ASP A 93 4.53 -3.47 9.22
CA ASP A 93 4.35 -2.16 9.82
C ASP A 93 3.84 -1.15 8.78
N LEU A 94 2.92 -0.28 9.19
CA LEU A 94 2.49 0.84 8.34
C LEU A 94 3.63 1.86 8.18
N PRO A 95 4.00 2.23 6.95
CA PRO A 95 4.95 3.31 6.74
C PRO A 95 4.38 4.63 7.27
N ALA A 96 5.21 5.41 7.95
CA ALA A 96 4.89 6.77 8.41
C ALA A 96 5.36 7.77 7.34
N THR A 97 4.65 7.87 6.23
CA THR A 97 4.99 8.78 5.13
C THR A 97 4.30 10.13 5.34
N ARG A 98 5.06 11.20 5.44
CA ARG A 98 4.58 12.58 5.61
C ARG A 98 4.76 13.37 4.32
N LEU A 99 3.86 14.32 4.07
CA LEU A 99 3.95 15.20 2.90
C LEU A 99 5.21 16.07 2.96
N GLU A 100 5.54 16.57 4.13
CA GLU A 100 6.74 17.40 4.34
C GLU A 100 8.03 16.67 3.95
N ASP A 101 8.13 15.38 4.27
CA ASP A 101 9.30 14.56 3.93
C ASP A 101 9.43 14.38 2.40
N VAL A 102 8.31 14.25 1.70
CA VAL A 102 8.26 14.18 0.24
C VAL A 102 8.69 15.50 -0.38
N LEU A 103 8.17 16.62 0.11
CA LEU A 103 8.45 17.96 -0.42
C LEU A 103 9.90 18.39 -0.18
N ALA A 104 10.51 17.97 0.92
CA ALA A 104 11.92 18.23 1.20
C ALA A 104 12.87 17.64 0.13
N GLY A 105 12.42 16.60 -0.60
CA GLY A 105 13.15 16.00 -1.72
C GLY A 105 13.08 16.77 -3.03
N SER A 106 12.42 17.95 -3.08
CA SER A 106 12.21 18.75 -4.29
C SER A 106 11.60 17.94 -5.45
N PRO A 107 10.44 17.33 -5.26
CA PRO A 107 9.81 16.46 -6.24
C PRO A 107 9.44 17.22 -7.51
N GLN A 108 9.59 16.56 -8.69
CA GLN A 108 9.21 17.15 -9.98
C GLN A 108 7.79 16.74 -10.40
N LEU A 109 7.32 15.56 -9.96
CA LEU A 109 6.02 15.02 -10.31
C LEU A 109 5.39 14.36 -9.08
N ILE A 110 4.17 14.74 -8.77
CA ILE A 110 3.35 14.12 -7.72
C ILE A 110 1.97 13.84 -8.29
N ALA A 111 1.48 12.61 -8.13
CA ALA A 111 0.11 12.28 -8.46
C ALA A 111 -0.80 12.55 -7.25
N VAL A 112 -1.85 13.35 -7.45
CA VAL A 112 -2.84 13.66 -6.40
C VAL A 112 -4.20 13.11 -6.83
N THR A 113 -4.83 12.33 -5.95
CA THR A 113 -6.23 11.91 -6.12
C THR A 113 -7.08 12.53 -5.03
N VAL A 114 -8.25 13.03 -5.40
CA VAL A 114 -9.18 13.63 -4.45
C VAL A 114 -10.39 12.71 -4.28
N GLU A 115 -10.67 12.33 -3.05
CA GLU A 115 -11.80 11.48 -2.66
C GLU A 115 -11.92 10.16 -3.46
N ILE A 116 -10.81 9.54 -3.81
CA ILE A 116 -10.80 8.23 -4.47
C ILE A 116 -11.29 7.15 -3.48
N ARG A 117 -12.44 6.55 -3.77
CA ARG A 117 -13.12 5.63 -2.84
C ARG A 117 -12.96 4.17 -3.22
N GLU A 118 -12.75 3.89 -4.50
CA GLU A 118 -12.57 2.51 -4.98
C GLU A 118 -11.11 2.06 -4.79
N PRO A 119 -10.85 1.02 -3.96
CA PRO A 119 -9.49 0.57 -3.67
C PRO A 119 -8.70 0.12 -4.89
N GLY A 120 -9.38 -0.49 -5.88
CA GLY A 120 -8.75 -0.91 -7.12
C GLY A 120 -8.22 0.27 -7.92
N ASN A 121 -8.99 1.35 -8.02
CA ASN A 121 -8.57 2.58 -8.71
C ASN A 121 -7.40 3.24 -7.99
N ALA A 122 -7.43 3.32 -6.65
CA ALA A 122 -6.32 3.85 -5.88
C ALA A 122 -5.02 3.06 -6.13
N GLY A 123 -5.08 1.73 -6.09
CA GLY A 123 -3.94 0.89 -6.40
C GLY A 123 -3.45 1.03 -7.84
N THR A 124 -4.35 1.21 -8.80
CA THR A 124 -4.00 1.47 -10.20
C THR A 124 -3.27 2.81 -10.37
N VAL A 125 -3.76 3.88 -9.72
CA VAL A 125 -3.07 5.18 -9.74
C VAL A 125 -1.67 5.08 -9.13
N ILE A 126 -1.52 4.40 -7.99
CA ILE A 126 -0.21 4.19 -7.36
C ILE A 126 0.74 3.47 -8.34
N ARG A 127 0.27 2.43 -9.04
CA ARG A 127 1.08 1.69 -10.01
C ARG A 127 1.46 2.53 -11.23
N ILE A 128 0.53 3.34 -11.74
CA ILE A 128 0.82 4.23 -12.88
C ILE A 128 1.80 5.32 -12.46
N ALA A 129 1.60 5.94 -11.31
CA ALA A 129 2.49 6.98 -10.79
C ALA A 129 3.92 6.47 -10.60
N ASP A 130 4.09 5.27 -10.06
CA ASP A 130 5.39 4.61 -9.93
C ASP A 130 6.04 4.39 -11.31
N ALA A 131 5.30 3.84 -12.27
CA ALA A 131 5.79 3.60 -13.62
C ALA A 131 6.17 4.89 -14.38
N MET A 132 5.52 6.01 -14.07
CA MET A 132 5.78 7.33 -14.65
C MET A 132 6.86 8.11 -13.90
N GLY A 133 7.47 7.54 -12.87
CA GLY A 133 8.53 8.19 -12.10
C GLY A 133 8.05 9.30 -11.17
N ALA A 134 6.79 9.28 -10.75
CA ALA A 134 6.31 10.22 -9.74
C ALA A 134 7.05 10.03 -8.41
N ALA A 135 7.36 11.13 -7.73
CA ALA A 135 8.02 11.10 -6.44
C ALA A 135 7.09 10.63 -5.31
N ALA A 136 5.78 10.77 -5.47
CA ALA A 136 4.79 10.33 -4.50
C ALA A 136 3.39 10.25 -5.11
N VAL A 137 2.49 9.57 -4.39
CA VAL A 137 1.03 9.66 -4.58
C VAL A 137 0.40 10.24 -3.32
N ILE A 138 -0.47 11.24 -3.49
CA ILE A 138 -1.28 11.80 -2.40
C ILE A 138 -2.72 11.34 -2.57
N LEU A 139 -3.24 10.68 -1.55
CA LEU A 139 -4.66 10.33 -1.44
C LEU A 139 -5.34 11.38 -0.55
N ALA A 140 -5.93 12.40 -1.18
CA ALA A 140 -6.49 13.55 -0.50
C ALA A 140 -7.98 13.38 -0.16
N GLY A 141 -8.43 14.08 0.86
CA GLY A 141 -9.82 14.05 1.31
C GLY A 141 -10.19 12.71 1.93
N ARG A 142 -11.48 12.32 1.79
CA ARG A 142 -12.01 11.06 2.29
C ARG A 142 -11.71 9.91 1.32
N SER A 143 -10.44 9.76 0.96
CA SER A 143 -9.97 8.68 0.12
C SER A 143 -9.92 7.33 0.87
N VAL A 144 -9.89 6.25 0.09
CA VAL A 144 -9.77 4.89 0.62
C VAL A 144 -8.42 4.70 1.31
N ASP A 145 -8.38 3.81 2.30
CA ASP A 145 -7.13 3.38 2.94
C ASP A 145 -6.26 2.58 1.94
N PRO A 146 -5.06 3.07 1.61
CA PRO A 146 -4.18 2.42 0.64
C PRO A 146 -3.71 1.03 1.09
N TYR A 147 -3.68 0.77 2.39
CA TYR A 147 -3.22 -0.50 2.95
C TYR A 147 -4.33 -1.55 3.12
N ASN A 148 -5.51 -1.37 2.50
CA ASN A 148 -6.46 -2.47 2.38
C ASN A 148 -6.02 -3.47 1.30
N GLY A 149 -6.39 -4.76 1.47
CA GLY A 149 -5.91 -5.83 0.60
C GLY A 149 -6.19 -5.63 -0.89
N LYS A 150 -7.35 -5.04 -1.26
CA LYS A 150 -7.68 -4.80 -2.67
C LYS A 150 -6.79 -3.72 -3.31
N CYS A 151 -6.49 -2.65 -2.58
CA CYS A 151 -5.56 -1.61 -3.05
C CYS A 151 -4.13 -2.15 -3.17
N LEU A 152 -3.67 -2.88 -2.15
CA LEU A 152 -2.36 -3.54 -2.16
C LEU A 152 -2.18 -4.44 -3.39
N ARG A 153 -3.15 -5.30 -3.68
CA ARG A 153 -3.09 -6.18 -4.86
C ARG A 153 -3.10 -5.40 -6.17
N ALA A 154 -3.96 -4.38 -6.29
CA ALA A 154 -4.04 -3.55 -7.49
C ALA A 154 -2.76 -2.74 -7.77
N SER A 155 -2.03 -2.36 -6.72
CA SER A 155 -0.74 -1.66 -6.84
C SER A 155 0.42 -2.56 -7.25
N THR A 156 0.26 -3.89 -7.17
CA THR A 156 1.27 -4.91 -7.59
C THR A 156 2.67 -4.70 -7.02
N GLY A 157 2.78 -4.11 -5.82
CA GLY A 157 4.05 -3.81 -5.15
C GLY A 157 4.50 -2.35 -5.26
N SER A 158 4.01 -1.57 -6.22
CA SER A 158 4.36 -0.14 -6.39
C SER A 158 4.10 0.70 -5.14
N ILE A 159 3.12 0.31 -4.29
CA ILE A 159 2.86 0.97 -3.00
C ILE A 159 4.08 0.94 -2.06
N PHE A 160 5.02 0.02 -2.28
CA PHE A 160 6.26 -0.05 -1.52
C PHE A 160 7.43 0.60 -2.27
N ALA A 161 7.28 0.92 -3.55
CA ALA A 161 8.32 1.55 -4.37
C ALA A 161 8.32 3.07 -4.20
N ILE A 162 7.15 3.71 -4.17
CA ILE A 162 7.00 5.16 -4.01
C ILE A 162 6.26 5.53 -2.73
N PRO A 163 6.52 6.71 -2.14
CA PRO A 163 5.77 7.26 -1.02
C PRO A 163 4.28 7.41 -1.33
N VAL A 164 3.42 6.92 -0.43
CA VAL A 164 1.97 7.13 -0.49
C VAL A 164 1.54 7.90 0.74
N VAL A 165 1.07 9.13 0.53
CA VAL A 165 0.65 10.06 1.58
C VAL A 165 -0.88 10.07 1.66
N VAL A 166 -1.41 10.00 2.87
CA VAL A 166 -2.84 10.22 3.14
C VAL A 166 -3.02 11.62 3.70
N ALA A 167 -3.69 12.51 2.96
CA ALA A 167 -3.92 13.90 3.30
C ALA A 167 -5.43 14.18 3.45
N PRO A 168 -5.98 14.14 4.68
CA PRO A 168 -7.43 14.35 4.88
C PRO A 168 -7.95 15.74 4.45
N ASP A 169 -7.10 16.77 4.56
CA ASP A 169 -7.43 18.14 4.13
C ASP A 169 -6.86 18.38 2.71
N VAL A 170 -7.77 18.46 1.74
CA VAL A 170 -7.42 18.70 0.34
C VAL A 170 -6.83 20.09 0.14
N GLY A 171 -7.44 21.10 0.80
CA GLY A 171 -7.00 22.50 0.67
C GLY A 171 -5.58 22.69 1.20
N ALA A 172 -5.30 22.15 2.38
CA ALA A 172 -3.97 22.20 2.98
C ALA A 172 -2.94 21.49 2.08
N ALA A 173 -3.23 20.29 1.60
CA ALA A 173 -2.33 19.55 0.72
C ALA A 173 -1.98 20.33 -0.56
N ILE A 174 -2.98 20.95 -1.21
CA ILE A 174 -2.76 21.76 -2.42
C ILE A 174 -1.96 23.03 -2.09
N ALA A 175 -2.22 23.66 -0.96
CA ALA A 175 -1.45 24.84 -0.51
C ALA A 175 0.03 24.49 -0.29
N ASP A 176 0.31 23.37 0.37
CA ASP A 176 1.68 22.88 0.62
C ASP A 176 2.43 22.57 -0.69
N LEU A 177 1.75 21.93 -1.67
CA LEU A 177 2.33 21.67 -2.98
C LEU A 177 2.71 22.97 -3.71
N ARG A 178 1.82 23.97 -3.70
CA ARG A 178 2.09 25.28 -4.30
C ARG A 178 3.22 26.02 -3.59
N ALA A 179 3.24 26.00 -2.26
CA ALA A 179 4.29 26.61 -1.46
C ALA A 179 5.67 25.98 -1.73
N ALA A 180 5.70 24.69 -2.08
CA ALA A 180 6.92 23.98 -2.53
C ALA A 180 7.30 24.27 -4.00
N GLY A 181 6.59 25.16 -4.70
CA GLY A 181 6.90 25.59 -6.08
C GLY A 181 6.33 24.65 -7.16
N LEU A 182 5.46 23.70 -6.80
CA LEU A 182 4.83 22.82 -7.77
C LEU A 182 3.65 23.51 -8.45
N GLN A 183 3.59 23.42 -9.78
CA GLN A 183 2.40 23.74 -10.54
C GLN A 183 1.33 22.67 -10.29
N VAL A 184 0.09 23.09 -10.02
CA VAL A 184 -1.02 22.18 -9.79
C VAL A 184 -1.93 22.15 -10.99
N LEU A 185 -2.00 21.02 -11.68
CA LEU A 185 -2.89 20.77 -12.80
C LEU A 185 -4.06 19.89 -12.34
N ALA A 186 -5.28 20.36 -12.56
CA ALA A 186 -6.50 19.59 -12.30
C ALA A 186 -7.02 19.01 -13.62
N THR A 187 -7.22 17.69 -13.66
CA THR A 187 -7.82 17.03 -14.83
C THR A 187 -9.34 17.00 -14.69
N ALA A 188 -10.05 17.41 -15.73
CA ALA A 188 -11.50 17.35 -15.84
C ALA A 188 -11.90 16.89 -17.26
N VAL A 189 -13.08 16.29 -17.39
CA VAL A 189 -13.59 15.81 -18.69
C VAL A 189 -13.88 16.98 -19.64
N ASP A 190 -14.24 18.14 -19.08
CA ASP A 190 -14.60 19.40 -19.74
C ASP A 190 -13.55 20.49 -19.52
N GLY A 191 -12.29 20.11 -19.31
CA GLY A 191 -11.18 21.04 -19.14
C GLY A 191 -10.99 21.95 -20.37
N GLU A 192 -10.69 23.23 -20.12
CA GLU A 192 -10.50 24.24 -21.18
C GLU A 192 -9.23 24.01 -22.01
N MET A 193 -8.28 23.23 -21.48
CA MET A 193 -6.96 22.99 -22.07
C MET A 193 -6.66 21.50 -22.19
N ALA A 194 -6.09 21.08 -23.31
CA ALA A 194 -5.58 19.74 -23.45
C ALA A 194 -4.30 19.55 -22.59
N LEU A 195 -4.09 18.35 -22.04
CA LEU A 195 -2.93 18.06 -21.20
C LEU A 195 -1.59 18.32 -21.92
N ASP A 196 -1.56 18.05 -23.23
CA ASP A 196 -0.37 18.28 -24.08
C ASP A 196 0.02 19.76 -24.21
N ASP A 197 -0.90 20.67 -23.90
CA ASP A 197 -0.65 22.12 -23.92
C ASP A 197 -0.31 22.68 -22.53
N ALA A 198 -0.35 21.86 -21.49
CA ALA A 198 -0.10 22.29 -20.10
C ALA A 198 1.34 22.72 -19.82
N ASP A 199 2.31 22.28 -20.63
CA ASP A 199 3.73 22.68 -20.52
C ASP A 199 3.96 24.17 -20.87
N ARG A 200 2.94 24.85 -21.34
CA ARG A 200 3.03 26.27 -21.74
C ARG A 200 2.52 27.25 -20.68
N LEU A 201 2.12 26.72 -19.50
CA LEU A 201 1.68 27.50 -18.35
C LEU A 201 2.86 27.71 -17.39
#